data_37c9df325eff07862d6bac8dab2755b3
#
_entry.id   37c9df325eff07862d6bac8dab2755b3
#
_cell.length_a   1.000
_cell.length_b   1.000
_cell.length_c   1.000
_cell.angle_alpha   90.00
_cell.angle_beta   90.00
_cell.angle_gamma   90.00
#
_symmetry.space_group_name_H-M   'P 1'
#
loop_
_entity.id
_entity.type
_entity.pdbx_description
1 polymer ?
#
loop_
_entity_poly.entity_id
_entity_poly.type
_entity_poly.pdbx_seq_one_letter_code
_entity_poly.pdbx_strand_id
1 'polypeptide(L)'
;MNHAIEAAYEKQMEEVVFNGDETRWFVIEQIDGKTGHRWYLWVFRSVSVIFYLMAPTRGADVPKIHFAGIKSLEIVVVCDRYTAYKSLASANEEITLAFCWAYMRRDFLDTARSYPEFEEWTFGWIEMIR
;
A
#
# COMPACT_ATOMS: atom_id res chain seq x y z
N MET A 1 23.58 9.13 1.54
CA MET A 1 22.19 9.13 2.10
C MET A 1 22.22 9.82 3.46
N ASN A 2 21.13 10.44 3.88
CA ASN A 2 21.11 11.13 5.19
C ASN A 2 21.01 10.07 6.30
N HIS A 3 21.93 10.08 7.29
CA HIS A 3 21.98 9.12 8.40
C HIS A 3 20.63 8.99 9.15
N ALA A 4 19.82 10.06 9.22
CA ALA A 4 18.51 10.00 9.85
C ALA A 4 17.52 9.14 9.05
N ILE A 5 17.57 9.19 7.72
CA ILE A 5 16.72 8.37 6.83
C ILE A 5 17.13 6.91 6.91
N GLU A 6 18.43 6.62 6.96
CA GLU A 6 18.97 5.27 7.12
C GLU A 6 18.52 4.65 8.45
N ALA A 7 18.69 5.39 9.55
CA ALA A 7 18.27 4.94 10.87
C ALA A 7 16.75 4.70 10.96
N ALA A 8 15.93 5.58 10.33
CA ALA A 8 14.51 5.40 10.25
C ALA A 8 14.12 4.15 9.42
N TYR A 9 14.82 3.91 8.30
CA TYR A 9 14.59 2.73 7.47
C TYR A 9 14.95 1.44 8.23
N GLU A 10 16.11 1.40 8.87
CA GLU A 10 16.53 0.26 9.68
C GLU A 10 15.52 -0.03 10.81
N LYS A 11 15.06 1.03 11.49
CA LYS A 11 14.03 0.91 12.52
C LYS A 11 12.72 0.34 11.96
N GLN A 12 12.31 0.81 10.80
CA GLN A 12 11.09 0.30 10.15
C GLN A 12 11.22 -1.18 9.78
N MET A 13 12.37 -1.61 9.27
CA MET A 13 12.60 -2.99 8.83
C MET A 13 12.66 -4.01 9.99
N GLU A 14 12.71 -3.56 11.24
CA GLU A 14 12.59 -4.39 12.44
C GLU A 14 11.13 -4.60 12.88
N GLU A 15 10.20 -3.85 12.34
CA GLU A 15 8.78 -3.93 12.71
C GLU A 15 8.04 -5.01 11.93
N VAL A 16 6.89 -5.43 12.42
CA VAL A 16 6.16 -6.61 11.90
C VAL A 16 4.83 -6.27 11.22
N VAL A 17 4.29 -5.07 11.44
CA VAL A 17 3.02 -4.64 10.85
C VAL A 17 3.22 -3.37 10.06
N PHE A 18 2.80 -3.41 8.80
CA PHE A 18 2.92 -2.31 7.86
C PHE A 18 1.56 -1.98 7.23
N ASN A 19 1.36 -0.72 6.88
CA ASN A 19 0.33 -0.30 5.96
C ASN A 19 1.01 0.21 4.69
N GLY A 20 0.53 -0.23 3.53
CA GLY A 20 1.01 0.22 2.23
C GLY A 20 -0.14 0.78 1.40
N ASP A 21 0.08 1.93 0.78
CA ASP A 21 -0.85 2.55 -0.15
C ASP A 21 -0.10 3.40 -1.17
N GLU A 22 -0.71 3.70 -2.32
CA GLU A 22 -0.15 4.57 -3.32
C GLU A 22 -1.23 5.41 -4.00
N THR A 23 -0.86 6.62 -4.37
CA THR A 23 -1.74 7.53 -5.10
C THR A 23 -1.02 8.17 -6.28
N ARG A 24 -1.79 8.57 -7.28
CA ARG A 24 -1.24 9.36 -8.40
C ARG A 24 -0.83 10.73 -7.89
N TRP A 25 0.34 11.18 -8.34
CA TRP A 25 0.85 12.50 -8.01
C TRP A 25 1.27 13.25 -9.27
N PHE A 26 0.93 14.52 -9.34
CA PHE A 26 1.37 15.38 -10.44
C PHE A 26 2.71 16.01 -10.09
N VAL A 27 3.71 15.76 -10.92
CA VAL A 27 5.02 16.44 -10.87
C VAL A 27 5.08 17.42 -12.02
N ILE A 28 5.32 18.69 -11.70
CA ILE A 28 5.32 19.78 -12.69
C ILE A 28 6.66 19.86 -13.47
N GLU A 29 7.75 19.37 -12.86
CA GLU A 29 9.08 19.37 -13.47
C GLU A 29 9.27 18.21 -14.46
N GLN A 30 9.89 18.51 -15.59
CA GLN A 30 10.40 17.46 -16.49
C GLN A 30 11.65 16.85 -15.85
N ILE A 31 11.55 15.59 -15.50
CA ILE A 31 12.69 14.79 -15.05
C ILE A 31 13.15 13.93 -16.22
N ASP A 32 14.45 13.94 -16.49
CA ASP A 32 15.06 13.23 -17.61
C ASP A 32 14.61 11.77 -17.73
N GLY A 33 14.19 11.39 -18.94
CA GLY A 33 13.77 10.03 -19.27
C GLY A 33 12.28 9.75 -19.12
N LYS A 34 11.44 10.70 -18.67
CA LYS A 34 9.99 10.53 -18.59
C LYS A 34 9.22 11.61 -19.32
N THR A 35 8.52 11.24 -20.38
CA THR A 35 7.51 12.07 -21.04
C THR A 35 6.20 11.98 -20.28
N GLY A 36 5.82 13.04 -19.56
CA GLY A 36 4.57 13.17 -18.85
C GLY A 36 4.72 13.26 -17.33
N HIS A 37 3.77 13.97 -16.73
CA HIS A 37 3.82 14.38 -15.32
C HIS A 37 3.15 13.39 -14.36
N ARG A 38 3.02 12.11 -14.75
CA ARG A 38 2.31 11.11 -13.96
C ARG A 38 3.28 10.30 -13.11
N TRP A 39 3.40 10.69 -11.86
CA TRP A 39 4.16 10.01 -10.81
C TRP A 39 3.21 9.35 -9.81
N TYR A 40 3.78 8.60 -8.89
CA TYR A 40 3.06 7.95 -7.79
C TYR A 40 3.74 8.26 -6.47
N LEU A 41 2.95 8.70 -5.51
CA LEU A 41 3.37 8.82 -4.12
C LEU A 41 2.98 7.51 -3.42
N TRP A 42 3.98 6.80 -2.98
CA TRP A 42 3.84 5.60 -2.17
C TRP A 42 4.01 5.95 -0.71
N VAL A 43 3.22 5.30 0.15
CA VAL A 43 3.30 5.44 1.60
C VAL A 43 3.49 4.06 2.20
N PHE A 44 4.55 3.90 2.99
CA PHE A 44 4.78 2.70 3.80
C PHE A 44 4.87 3.13 5.26
N ARG A 45 3.86 2.77 6.03
CA ARG A 45 3.75 3.09 7.44
C ARG A 45 3.94 1.82 8.26
N SER A 46 4.74 1.89 9.31
CA SER A 46 4.79 0.93 10.40
C SER A 46 4.33 1.59 11.71
N VAL A 47 4.59 0.95 12.86
CA VAL A 47 4.15 1.49 14.15
C VAL A 47 4.82 2.83 14.46
N SER A 48 6.13 2.95 14.21
CA SER A 48 6.92 4.11 14.61
C SER A 48 7.42 4.96 13.44
N VAL A 49 7.33 4.49 12.18
CA VAL A 49 7.92 5.17 11.02
C VAL A 49 6.95 5.25 9.85
N ILE A 50 6.96 6.37 9.14
CA ILE A 50 6.24 6.55 7.87
C ILE A 50 7.24 7.00 6.81
N PHE A 51 7.31 6.25 5.71
CA PHE A 51 8.02 6.65 4.50
C PHE A 51 7.07 7.11 3.42
N TYR A 52 7.40 8.23 2.80
CA TYR A 52 6.80 8.73 1.57
C TYR A 52 7.81 8.62 0.45
N LEU A 53 7.51 7.86 -0.59
CA LEU A 53 8.37 7.62 -1.72
C LEU A 53 7.72 8.11 -3.01
N MET A 54 8.41 8.98 -3.72
CA MET A 54 7.99 9.39 -5.08
C MET A 54 8.62 8.45 -6.10
N ALA A 55 7.78 7.80 -6.90
CA ALA A 55 8.23 6.89 -7.94
C ALA A 55 7.59 7.23 -9.30
N PRO A 56 8.35 7.10 -10.41
CA PRO A 56 7.82 7.33 -11.75
C PRO A 56 6.87 6.21 -12.20
N THR A 57 6.73 5.15 -11.43
CA THR A 57 5.96 3.96 -11.75
C THR A 57 5.07 3.52 -10.60
N ARG A 58 3.97 2.85 -10.94
CA ARG A 58 3.11 2.10 -10.00
C ARG A 58 3.51 0.62 -9.95
N GLY A 59 4.67 0.26 -10.45
CA GLY A 59 5.14 -1.13 -10.55
C GLY A 59 5.42 -1.78 -9.20
N ALA A 60 5.41 -3.11 -9.20
CA ALA A 60 5.70 -3.93 -8.02
C ALA A 60 7.15 -3.79 -7.53
N ASP A 61 8.04 -3.23 -8.32
CA ASP A 61 9.44 -3.00 -7.95
C ASP A 61 9.56 -2.02 -6.78
N VAL A 62 8.65 -1.04 -6.68
CA VAL A 62 8.68 -0.05 -5.60
C VAL A 62 8.52 -0.71 -4.22
N PRO A 63 7.43 -1.46 -3.93
CA PRO A 63 7.32 -2.16 -2.66
C PRO A 63 8.38 -3.25 -2.49
N LYS A 64 8.79 -3.95 -3.55
CA LYS A 64 9.86 -4.97 -3.45
C LYS A 64 11.19 -4.38 -3.01
N ILE A 65 11.58 -3.23 -3.54
CA ILE A 65 12.80 -2.52 -3.14
C ILE A 65 12.68 -2.02 -1.70
N HIS A 66 11.53 -1.46 -1.33
CA HIS A 66 11.32 -0.95 0.03
C HIS A 66 11.42 -2.05 1.07
N PHE A 67 10.79 -3.20 0.83
CA PHE A 67 10.77 -4.32 1.75
C PHE A 67 11.98 -5.28 1.63
N ALA A 68 12.96 -4.98 0.78
CA ALA A 68 14.15 -5.83 0.62
C ALA A 68 15.03 -5.93 1.89
N GLY A 69 14.92 -4.98 2.81
CA GLY A 69 15.67 -4.94 4.05
C GLY A 69 14.97 -5.54 5.27
N ILE A 70 13.85 -6.27 5.09
CA ILE A 70 13.10 -6.88 6.20
C ILE A 70 13.99 -7.80 7.01
N LYS A 71 13.93 -7.65 8.34
CA LYS A 71 14.67 -8.47 9.30
C LYS A 71 13.80 -9.51 10.01
N SER A 72 12.49 -9.31 10.03
CA SER A 72 11.54 -10.21 10.68
C SER A 72 11.15 -11.38 9.77
N LEU A 73 10.94 -12.57 10.35
CA LEU A 73 10.54 -13.77 9.62
C LEU A 73 9.03 -13.83 9.30
N GLU A 74 8.24 -13.00 9.97
CA GLU A 74 6.80 -12.88 9.74
C GLU A 74 6.42 -11.42 9.81
N ILE A 75 5.93 -10.88 8.70
CA ILE A 75 5.36 -9.53 8.66
C ILE A 75 3.98 -9.54 8.01
N VAL A 76 3.16 -8.58 8.40
CA VAL A 76 1.84 -8.35 7.83
C VAL A 76 1.84 -6.99 7.14
N VAL A 77 1.49 -6.98 5.86
CA VAL A 77 1.29 -5.75 5.08
C VAL A 77 -0.21 -5.57 4.85
N VAL A 78 -0.78 -4.56 5.50
CA VAL A 78 -2.17 -4.14 5.29
C VAL A 78 -2.22 -3.22 4.08
N CYS A 79 -2.91 -3.62 3.03
CA CYS A 79 -2.95 -2.90 1.75
C CYS A 79 -4.31 -3.07 1.05
N ASP A 80 -4.47 -2.44 -0.11
CA ASP A 80 -5.56 -2.75 -1.01
C ASP A 80 -5.29 -4.07 -1.79
N ARG A 81 -6.18 -4.41 -2.72
CA ARG A 81 -6.04 -5.62 -3.56
C ARG A 81 -5.17 -5.41 -4.80
N TYR A 82 -4.38 -4.36 -4.83
CA TYR A 82 -3.53 -4.05 -5.98
C TYR A 82 -2.48 -5.13 -6.24
N THR A 83 -2.24 -5.44 -7.50
CA THR A 83 -1.38 -6.55 -7.93
C THR A 83 0.08 -6.40 -7.51
N ALA A 84 0.57 -5.18 -7.30
CA ALA A 84 1.94 -4.92 -6.84
C ALA A 84 2.21 -5.58 -5.47
N TYR A 85 1.24 -5.50 -4.54
CA TYR A 85 1.37 -6.15 -3.22
C TYR A 85 1.29 -7.67 -3.31
N LYS A 86 0.44 -8.19 -4.21
CA LYS A 86 0.39 -9.65 -4.47
C LYS A 86 1.72 -10.15 -5.03
N SER A 87 2.35 -9.39 -5.94
CA SER A 87 3.67 -9.70 -6.47
C SER A 87 4.77 -9.59 -5.41
N LEU A 88 4.65 -8.66 -4.46
CA LEU A 88 5.54 -8.55 -3.31
C LEU A 88 5.47 -9.81 -2.44
N ALA A 89 4.27 -10.22 -2.02
CA ALA A 89 4.07 -11.40 -1.18
C ALA A 89 4.47 -12.71 -1.88
N SER A 90 4.22 -12.82 -3.20
CA SER A 90 4.67 -13.98 -3.97
C SER A 90 6.19 -14.12 -4.08
N ALA A 91 6.93 -13.03 -3.88
CA ALA A 91 8.38 -13.01 -3.92
C ALA A 91 9.05 -13.15 -2.54
N ASN A 92 8.28 -13.09 -1.45
CA ASN A 92 8.77 -13.11 -0.08
C ASN A 92 7.83 -13.93 0.81
N GLU A 93 8.30 -15.07 1.26
CA GLU A 93 7.51 -15.99 2.11
C GLU A 93 7.21 -15.40 3.50
N GLU A 94 8.02 -14.44 3.94
CA GLU A 94 7.86 -13.75 5.22
C GLU A 94 6.70 -12.74 5.22
N ILE A 95 6.14 -12.41 4.03
CA ILE A 95 5.11 -11.38 3.87
C ILE A 95 3.72 -11.99 3.74
N THR A 96 2.87 -11.72 4.71
CA THR A 96 1.43 -11.99 4.66
C THR A 96 0.67 -10.70 4.32
N LEU A 97 -0.22 -10.75 3.33
CA LEU A 97 -1.09 -9.62 3.01
C LEU A 97 -2.37 -9.68 3.85
N ALA A 98 -2.74 -8.55 4.44
CA ALA A 98 -4.05 -8.30 5.01
C ALA A 98 -4.74 -7.21 4.20
N PHE A 99 -5.97 -7.48 3.74
CA PHE A 99 -6.69 -6.49 2.95
C PHE A 99 -7.41 -5.48 3.84
N CYS A 100 -7.24 -4.21 3.51
CA CYS A 100 -7.79 -3.10 4.27
C CYS A 100 -9.33 -3.10 4.23
N TRP A 101 -9.97 -3.18 5.40
CA TRP A 101 -11.43 -3.17 5.54
C TRP A 101 -12.09 -1.88 5.04
N ALA A 102 -11.39 -0.75 5.05
CA ALA A 102 -11.92 0.50 4.51
C ALA A 102 -12.21 0.40 3.01
N TYR A 103 -11.37 -0.31 2.25
CA TYR A 103 -11.60 -0.58 0.83
C TYR A 103 -12.74 -1.57 0.62
N MET A 104 -12.82 -2.63 1.44
CA MET A 104 -13.94 -3.57 1.41
C MET A 104 -15.26 -2.86 1.68
N ARG A 105 -15.32 -2.02 2.71
CA ARG A 105 -16.50 -1.24 3.04
C ARG A 105 -16.94 -0.32 1.89
N ARG A 106 -15.99 0.33 1.22
CA ARG A 106 -16.27 1.16 0.04
C ARG A 106 -16.86 0.36 -1.10
N ASP A 107 -16.31 -0.82 -1.38
CA ASP A 107 -16.83 -1.71 -2.43
C ASP A 107 -18.30 -2.11 -2.16
N PHE A 108 -18.67 -2.39 -0.92
CA PHE A 108 -20.07 -2.65 -0.55
C PHE A 108 -20.95 -1.41 -0.76
N LEU A 109 -20.51 -0.22 -0.38
CA LEU A 109 -21.25 1.03 -0.60
C LEU A 109 -21.44 1.33 -2.10
N ASP A 110 -20.43 1.10 -2.91
CA ASP A 110 -20.49 1.30 -4.36
C ASP A 110 -21.40 0.27 -5.02
N THR A 111 -21.43 -0.96 -4.51
CA THR A 111 -22.37 -2.01 -4.95
C THR A 111 -23.82 -1.60 -4.66
N ALA A 112 -24.12 -1.13 -3.43
CA ALA A 112 -25.46 -0.66 -3.07
C ALA A 112 -25.94 0.49 -3.97
N ARG A 113 -25.04 1.41 -4.30
CA ARG A 113 -25.35 2.54 -5.19
C ARG A 113 -25.59 2.13 -6.64
N SER A 114 -24.83 1.16 -7.13
CA SER A 114 -24.89 0.70 -8.52
C SER A 114 -26.00 -0.31 -8.77
N TYR A 115 -26.39 -1.05 -7.74
CA TYR A 115 -27.35 -2.15 -7.79
C TYR A 115 -28.31 -2.06 -6.60
N PRO A 116 -29.40 -1.27 -6.69
CA PRO A 116 -30.33 -1.07 -5.58
C PRO A 116 -30.94 -2.36 -5.02
N GLU A 117 -31.06 -3.41 -5.84
CA GLU A 117 -31.54 -4.73 -5.43
C GLU A 117 -30.66 -5.42 -4.38
N PHE A 118 -29.39 -5.02 -4.25
CA PHE A 118 -28.47 -5.53 -3.25
C PHE A 118 -28.28 -4.62 -2.02
N GLU A 119 -29.02 -3.53 -1.95
CA GLU A 119 -28.84 -2.51 -0.91
C GLU A 119 -28.95 -3.09 0.51
N GLU A 120 -30.01 -3.82 0.81
CA GLU A 120 -30.24 -4.44 2.12
C GLU A 120 -29.12 -5.44 2.48
N TRP A 121 -28.73 -6.26 1.52
CA TRP A 121 -27.64 -7.23 1.70
C TRP A 121 -26.30 -6.55 1.96
N THR A 122 -25.96 -5.51 1.21
CA THR A 122 -24.70 -4.78 1.36
C THR A 122 -24.62 -4.02 2.67
N PHE A 123 -25.72 -3.41 3.12
CA PHE A 123 -25.77 -2.74 4.42
C PHE A 123 -25.64 -3.72 5.58
N GLY A 124 -26.19 -4.92 5.47
CA GLY A 124 -25.96 -6.00 6.46
C GLY A 124 -24.47 -6.32 6.65
N TRP A 125 -23.69 -6.39 5.58
CA TRP A 125 -22.24 -6.57 5.65
C TRP A 125 -21.52 -5.36 6.23
N ILE A 126 -21.92 -4.14 5.85
CA ILE A 126 -21.33 -2.90 6.39
C ILE A 126 -21.49 -2.80 7.90
N GLU A 127 -22.64 -3.24 8.44
CA GLU A 127 -22.87 -3.25 9.90
C GLU A 127 -21.96 -4.24 10.64
N MET A 128 -21.61 -5.37 10.03
CA MET A 128 -20.66 -6.33 10.61
C MET A 128 -19.20 -5.86 10.57
N ILE A 129 -18.86 -4.89 9.72
CA ILE A 129 -17.50 -4.36 9.53
C ILE A 129 -17.26 -3.11 10.43
N ARG A 130 -18.06 -2.85 11.42
CA ARG A 130 -17.89 -1.70 12.31
C ARG A 130 -16.74 -1.88 13.29
#